data_d35fdc3352d3809a375f865e6f444a30
#
_entry.id   d35fdc3352d3809a375f865e6f444a30
#
_cell.length_a   1.000
_cell.length_b   1.000
_cell.length_c   1.000
_cell.angle_alpha   90.00
_cell.angle_beta   90.00
_cell.angle_gamma   90.00
#
_symmetry.space_group_name_H-M   'P 1'
#
loop_
_entity.id
_entity.type
_entity.pdbx_description
1 polymer ?
#
loop_
_entity_poly.entity_id
_entity_poly.type
_entity_poly.pdbx_seq_one_letter_code
_entity_poly.pdbx_strand_id
1 'polypeptide(L)'
;GRAGEAEQMDKSEWSAYRDRIATVARIGAEDYGLTVGIHAHAAGFMDFEPELNRLLDEVDESILKICFDTGHHSYAGFDPVEFMKHNINRISYMHFKDINPKVKAHVVENRTDFYDACGQGIFCNLGDGDVDFPAVRQLLLDNDFNGWCTVEQDCDPEGDTSPIDDAKLNRNYLQSIGF
;
A
#
# COMPACT_ATOMS: atom_id res chain seq x y z
N GLY A 1 1.57 12.01 -8.80
CA GLY A 1 0.59 12.45 -7.80
C GLY A 1 1.27 13.12 -6.62
N ARG A 2 0.52 13.90 -5.88
CA ARG A 2 0.98 14.57 -4.66
C ARG A 2 0.28 13.95 -3.47
N ALA A 3 0.91 13.96 -2.30
CA ALA A 3 0.27 13.48 -1.07
C ALA A 3 -1.09 14.17 -0.86
N GLY A 4 -2.16 13.37 -0.71
CA GLY A 4 -3.52 13.85 -0.48
C GLY A 4 -4.25 14.46 -1.70
N GLU A 5 -3.68 14.36 -2.90
CA GLU A 5 -4.33 14.83 -4.14
C GLU A 5 -4.55 13.67 -5.11
N ALA A 6 -5.82 13.37 -5.42
CA ALA A 6 -6.20 12.38 -6.41
C ALA A 6 -6.23 13.00 -7.83
N GLU A 7 -5.63 12.32 -8.80
CA GLU A 7 -5.96 12.53 -10.20
C GLU A 7 -7.19 11.67 -10.53
N GLN A 8 -8.31 12.31 -10.87
CA GLN A 8 -9.54 11.59 -11.13
C GLN A 8 -9.66 11.24 -12.61
N MET A 9 -9.91 9.96 -12.88
CA MET A 9 -10.33 9.50 -14.20
C MET A 9 -11.76 9.94 -14.50
N ASP A 10 -12.02 10.34 -15.73
CA ASP A 10 -13.40 10.47 -16.17
C ASP A 10 -14.10 9.10 -16.25
N LYS A 11 -15.42 9.10 -16.50
CA LYS A 11 -16.21 7.87 -16.52
C LYS A 11 -15.74 6.88 -17.59
N SER A 12 -15.29 7.37 -18.76
CA SER A 12 -14.83 6.53 -19.87
C SER A 12 -13.45 5.95 -19.57
N GLU A 13 -12.55 6.75 -19.05
CA GLU A 13 -11.21 6.34 -18.62
C GLU A 13 -11.29 5.31 -17.51
N TRP A 14 -12.14 5.54 -16.50
CA TRP A 14 -12.38 4.59 -15.44
C TRP A 14 -12.87 3.23 -15.96
N SER A 15 -13.87 3.23 -16.85
CA SER A 15 -14.41 1.99 -17.39
C SER A 15 -13.33 1.20 -18.15
N ALA A 16 -12.54 1.89 -18.98
CA ALA A 16 -11.45 1.26 -19.71
C ALA A 16 -10.35 0.73 -18.79
N TYR A 17 -10.02 1.46 -17.75
CA TYR A 17 -9.02 1.05 -16.72
C TYR A 17 -9.49 -0.20 -15.97
N ARG A 18 -10.70 -0.16 -15.39
CA ARG A 18 -11.33 -1.29 -14.70
C ARG A 18 -11.40 -2.54 -15.57
N ASP A 19 -11.84 -2.42 -16.81
CA ASP A 19 -12.02 -3.55 -17.73
C ASP A 19 -10.68 -4.20 -18.09
N ARG A 20 -9.61 -3.43 -18.19
CA ARG A 20 -8.25 -3.96 -18.38
C ARG A 20 -7.78 -4.72 -17.16
N ILE A 21 -7.97 -4.18 -15.96
CA ILE A 21 -7.61 -4.87 -14.71
C ILE A 21 -8.40 -6.17 -14.59
N ALA A 22 -9.72 -6.12 -14.78
CA ALA A 22 -10.57 -7.29 -14.70
C ALA A 22 -10.17 -8.37 -15.74
N THR A 23 -9.75 -7.96 -16.95
CA THR A 23 -9.27 -8.88 -17.99
C THR A 23 -7.98 -9.57 -17.57
N VAL A 24 -6.97 -8.81 -17.10
CA VAL A 24 -5.70 -9.39 -16.65
C VAL A 24 -5.92 -10.28 -15.43
N ALA A 25 -6.74 -9.84 -14.48
CA ALA A 25 -7.07 -10.61 -13.28
C ALA A 25 -7.75 -11.94 -13.63
N ARG A 26 -8.69 -11.92 -14.58
CA ARG A 26 -9.38 -13.13 -15.04
C ARG A 26 -8.41 -14.11 -15.71
N ILE A 27 -7.57 -13.65 -16.61
CA ILE A 27 -6.54 -14.48 -17.25
C ILE A 27 -5.65 -15.12 -16.19
N GLY A 28 -5.15 -14.33 -15.22
CA GLY A 28 -4.32 -14.86 -14.14
C GLY A 28 -5.04 -15.93 -13.31
N ALA A 29 -6.28 -15.64 -12.92
CA ALA A 29 -7.04 -16.54 -12.07
C ALA A 29 -7.55 -17.79 -12.80
N GLU A 30 -8.20 -17.64 -13.97
CA GLU A 30 -8.90 -18.72 -14.67
C GLU A 30 -7.95 -19.57 -15.54
N ASP A 31 -6.99 -18.93 -16.26
CA ASP A 31 -6.11 -19.64 -17.18
C ASP A 31 -4.86 -20.20 -16.48
N TYR A 32 -4.39 -19.54 -15.42
CA TYR A 32 -3.14 -19.89 -14.74
C TYR A 32 -3.29 -20.30 -13.28
N GLY A 33 -4.47 -20.17 -12.68
CA GLY A 33 -4.72 -20.52 -11.27
C GLY A 33 -3.96 -19.64 -10.28
N LEU A 34 -3.68 -18.38 -10.64
CA LEU A 34 -2.96 -17.43 -9.81
C LEU A 34 -3.91 -16.59 -8.98
N THR A 35 -3.49 -16.21 -7.78
CA THR A 35 -4.12 -15.12 -7.03
C THR A 35 -3.57 -13.79 -7.55
N VAL A 36 -4.43 -12.99 -8.18
CA VAL A 36 -4.04 -11.69 -8.72
C VAL A 36 -4.41 -10.59 -7.73
N GLY A 37 -3.42 -9.79 -7.32
CA GLY A 37 -3.59 -8.66 -6.42
C GLY A 37 -3.32 -7.34 -7.10
N ILE A 38 -4.23 -6.35 -6.97
CA ILE A 38 -3.93 -4.98 -7.32
C ILE A 38 -3.09 -4.33 -6.22
N HIS A 39 -2.03 -3.63 -6.60
CA HIS A 39 -1.22 -2.81 -5.71
C HIS A 39 -1.51 -1.33 -5.98
N ALA A 40 -2.19 -0.67 -5.04
CA ALA A 40 -2.38 0.77 -5.07
C ALA A 40 -1.06 1.45 -4.68
N HIS A 41 -0.54 2.29 -5.57
CA HIS A 41 0.79 2.90 -5.42
C HIS A 41 0.70 4.41 -5.61
N ALA A 42 1.33 5.16 -4.70
CA ALA A 42 1.39 6.62 -4.78
C ALA A 42 1.97 7.08 -6.14
N ALA A 43 1.53 8.24 -6.59
CA ALA A 43 1.79 8.80 -7.93
C ALA A 43 1.15 8.06 -9.10
N GLY A 44 0.22 7.13 -8.85
CA GLY A 44 -0.59 6.45 -9.86
C GLY A 44 -2.00 7.01 -9.99
N PHE A 45 -2.86 6.27 -10.71
CA PHE A 45 -4.30 6.56 -10.83
C PHE A 45 -5.16 5.75 -9.85
N MET A 46 -4.51 4.90 -9.04
CA MET A 46 -5.16 4.04 -8.06
C MET A 46 -4.46 4.20 -6.70
N ASP A 47 -4.34 5.43 -6.22
CA ASP A 47 -3.66 5.73 -4.97
C ASP A 47 -4.63 5.85 -3.80
N PHE A 48 -5.88 6.21 -4.10
CA PHE A 48 -6.82 6.68 -3.10
C PHE A 48 -7.85 5.62 -2.76
N GLU A 49 -8.22 5.57 -1.49
CA GLU A 49 -9.21 4.62 -0.98
C GLU A 49 -10.53 4.63 -1.75
N PRO A 50 -11.12 5.77 -2.17
CA PRO A 50 -12.36 5.76 -2.94
C PRO A 50 -12.25 5.05 -4.29
N GLU A 51 -11.14 5.21 -5.02
CA GLU A 51 -10.90 4.51 -6.29
C GLU A 51 -10.68 3.02 -6.06
N LEU A 52 -9.91 2.68 -5.02
CA LEU A 52 -9.65 1.28 -4.68
C LEU A 52 -10.95 0.58 -4.26
N ASN A 53 -11.73 1.17 -3.36
CA ASN A 53 -13.03 0.63 -2.96
C ASN A 53 -13.97 0.45 -4.16
N ARG A 54 -14.03 1.45 -5.04
CA ARG A 54 -14.82 1.38 -6.27
C ARG A 54 -14.39 0.21 -7.16
N LEU A 55 -13.09 0.00 -7.34
CA LEU A 55 -12.59 -1.13 -8.13
C LEU A 55 -12.99 -2.47 -7.50
N LEU A 56 -12.88 -2.58 -6.18
CA LEU A 56 -13.25 -3.78 -5.44
C LEU A 56 -14.74 -4.08 -5.49
N ASP A 57 -15.57 -3.05 -5.56
CA ASP A 57 -17.03 -3.20 -5.73
C ASP A 57 -17.42 -3.62 -7.15
N GLU A 58 -16.67 -3.15 -8.15
CA GLU A 58 -16.97 -3.39 -9.56
C GLU A 58 -16.30 -4.63 -10.15
N VAL A 59 -15.29 -5.23 -9.46
CA VAL A 59 -14.57 -6.43 -9.93
C VAL A 59 -14.71 -7.57 -8.93
N ASP A 60 -15.09 -8.75 -9.45
CA ASP A 60 -15.37 -9.94 -8.67
C ASP A 60 -14.16 -10.37 -7.81
N GLU A 61 -14.43 -10.68 -6.55
CA GLU A 61 -13.40 -11.05 -5.58
C GLU A 61 -12.72 -12.40 -5.89
N SER A 62 -13.35 -13.25 -6.67
CA SER A 62 -12.78 -14.53 -7.08
C SER A 62 -11.61 -14.38 -8.05
N ILE A 63 -11.54 -13.25 -8.77
CA ILE A 63 -10.48 -12.98 -9.75
C ILE A 63 -9.49 -11.90 -9.30
N LEU A 64 -9.91 -10.96 -8.44
CA LEU A 64 -9.07 -9.84 -8.02
C LEU A 64 -9.03 -9.71 -6.50
N LYS A 65 -7.86 -9.73 -5.95
CA LYS A 65 -7.54 -9.41 -4.55
C LYS A 65 -6.70 -8.12 -4.46
N ILE A 66 -6.19 -7.82 -3.28
CA ILE A 66 -5.33 -6.66 -3.03
C ILE A 66 -3.95 -7.16 -2.57
N CYS A 67 -2.90 -6.57 -3.14
CA CYS A 67 -1.60 -6.43 -2.50
C CYS A 67 -1.62 -5.10 -1.76
N PHE A 68 -1.88 -5.14 -0.45
CA PHE A 68 -2.11 -3.92 0.34
C PHE A 68 -0.80 -3.37 0.91
N ASP A 69 -0.52 -2.10 0.63
CA ASP A 69 0.65 -1.39 1.15
C ASP A 69 0.24 -0.35 2.19
N THR A 70 0.74 -0.50 3.42
CA THR A 70 0.40 0.37 4.54
C THR A 70 0.95 1.79 4.38
N GLY A 71 2.15 1.92 3.81
CA GLY A 71 2.81 3.22 3.61
C GLY A 71 2.20 4.03 2.48
N HIS A 72 1.95 3.41 1.32
CA HIS A 72 1.28 4.11 0.21
C HIS A 72 -0.13 4.54 0.59
N HIS A 73 -0.87 3.72 1.34
CA HIS A 73 -2.20 4.07 1.83
C HIS A 73 -2.16 5.24 2.81
N SER A 74 -1.19 5.24 3.74
CA SER A 74 -0.95 6.38 4.63
C SER A 74 -0.50 7.62 3.87
N TYR A 75 0.36 7.48 2.83
CA TYR A 75 0.77 8.60 1.98
C TYR A 75 -0.42 9.28 1.31
N ALA A 76 -1.37 8.50 0.83
CA ALA A 76 -2.61 8.97 0.24
C ALA A 76 -3.54 9.69 1.24
N GLY A 77 -3.26 9.62 2.54
CA GLY A 77 -3.99 10.35 3.58
C GLY A 77 -5.05 9.53 4.30
N PHE A 78 -5.03 8.21 4.16
CA PHE A 78 -5.99 7.30 4.77
C PHE A 78 -5.35 6.46 5.88
N ASP A 79 -6.18 5.94 6.77
CA ASP A 79 -5.75 5.04 7.84
C ASP A 79 -5.71 3.58 7.33
N PRO A 80 -4.52 2.95 7.24
CA PRO A 80 -4.40 1.59 6.76
C PRO A 80 -5.12 0.57 7.66
N VAL A 81 -5.18 0.80 8.97
CA VAL A 81 -5.87 -0.10 9.92
C VAL A 81 -7.38 -0.06 9.69
N GLU A 82 -7.96 1.13 9.51
CA GLU A 82 -9.38 1.26 9.20
C GLU A 82 -9.74 0.63 7.84
N PHE A 83 -8.91 0.84 6.82
CA PHE A 83 -9.12 0.17 5.53
C PHE A 83 -9.08 -1.36 5.66
N MET A 84 -8.11 -1.90 6.39
CA MET A 84 -7.98 -3.35 6.60
C MET A 84 -9.18 -3.95 7.31
N LYS A 85 -9.77 -3.28 8.30
CA LYS A 85 -10.98 -3.76 9.01
C LYS A 85 -12.13 -4.05 8.06
N HIS A 86 -12.27 -3.24 7.00
CA HIS A 86 -13.36 -3.38 6.04
C HIS A 86 -13.03 -4.32 4.88
N ASN A 87 -11.75 -4.47 4.54
CA ASN A 87 -11.31 -5.12 3.32
C ASN A 87 -10.41 -6.35 3.54
N ILE A 88 -10.26 -6.84 4.76
CA ILE A 88 -9.31 -7.91 5.11
C ILE A 88 -9.48 -9.16 4.23
N ASN A 89 -10.70 -9.54 3.89
CA ASN A 89 -11.01 -10.70 3.04
C ASN A 89 -10.58 -10.51 1.58
N ARG A 90 -10.32 -9.27 1.16
CA ARG A 90 -9.84 -8.92 -0.17
C ARG A 90 -8.32 -8.87 -0.23
N ILE A 91 -7.62 -8.82 0.91
CA ILE A 91 -6.16 -8.74 0.98
C ILE A 91 -5.58 -10.14 0.85
N SER A 92 -4.70 -10.36 -0.12
CA SER A 92 -3.98 -11.63 -0.33
C SER A 92 -2.48 -11.51 -0.13
N TYR A 93 -1.95 -10.30 -0.15
CA TYR A 93 -0.54 -9.97 0.02
C TYR A 93 -0.41 -8.62 0.68
N MET A 94 0.64 -8.41 1.46
CA MET A 94 0.87 -7.11 2.11
C MET A 94 2.29 -6.62 1.88
N HIS A 95 2.41 -5.31 1.68
CA HIS A 95 3.65 -4.58 1.91
C HIS A 95 3.57 -3.85 3.25
N PHE A 96 4.53 -4.13 4.10
CA PHE A 96 4.74 -3.38 5.33
C PHE A 96 5.69 -2.24 5.03
N LYS A 97 5.16 -1.05 5.00
CA LYS A 97 5.86 0.20 4.73
C LYS A 97 5.38 1.24 5.73
N ASP A 98 6.28 1.97 6.34
CA ASP A 98 5.95 3.01 7.31
C ASP A 98 6.23 4.40 6.75
N ILE A 99 5.54 5.39 7.26
CA ILE A 99 5.59 6.76 6.76
C ILE A 99 6.00 7.74 7.86
N ASN A 100 6.99 8.57 7.59
CA ASN A 100 7.44 9.61 8.49
C ASN A 100 6.42 10.77 8.54
N PRO A 101 5.68 10.96 9.64
CA PRO A 101 4.61 11.96 9.71
C PRO A 101 5.11 13.40 9.59
N LYS A 102 6.35 13.68 9.98
CA LYS A 102 6.93 15.02 9.88
C LYS A 102 7.28 15.36 8.43
N VAL A 103 7.87 14.41 7.72
CA VAL A 103 8.17 14.56 6.30
C VAL A 103 6.87 14.63 5.50
N LYS A 104 5.88 13.80 5.83
CA LYS A 104 4.56 13.84 5.20
C LYS A 104 3.90 15.23 5.35
N ALA A 105 3.89 15.80 6.54
CA ALA A 105 3.35 17.13 6.77
C ALA A 105 4.04 18.19 5.89
N HIS A 106 5.39 18.14 5.80
CA HIS A 106 6.17 19.04 4.96
C HIS A 106 5.87 18.86 3.47
N VAL A 107 5.81 17.61 3.00
CA VAL A 107 5.51 17.24 1.60
C VAL A 107 4.13 17.74 1.18
N VAL A 108 3.11 17.57 2.04
CA VAL A 108 1.75 18.06 1.79
C VAL A 108 1.72 19.59 1.73
N GLU A 109 2.33 20.27 2.71
CA GLU A 109 2.37 21.74 2.77
C GLU A 109 3.05 22.36 1.53
N ASN A 110 4.15 21.76 1.07
CA ASN A 110 4.94 22.26 -0.05
C ASN A 110 4.51 21.68 -1.40
N ARG A 111 3.52 20.80 -1.44
CA ARG A 111 3.07 20.13 -2.66
C ARG A 111 4.20 19.42 -3.40
N THR A 112 5.09 18.78 -2.65
CA THR A 112 6.23 18.02 -3.18
C THR A 112 5.74 16.82 -3.97
N ASP A 113 6.34 16.52 -5.11
CA ASP A 113 5.99 15.31 -5.83
C ASP A 113 6.51 14.05 -5.12
N PHE A 114 6.02 12.88 -5.56
CA PHE A 114 6.28 11.62 -4.89
C PHE A 114 7.78 11.25 -4.86
N TYR A 115 8.48 11.42 -5.97
CA TYR A 115 9.89 11.03 -6.05
C TYR A 115 10.79 11.93 -5.21
N ASP A 116 10.51 13.24 -5.22
CA ASP A 116 11.19 14.20 -4.36
C ASP A 116 10.86 13.91 -2.87
N ALA A 117 9.66 13.47 -2.56
CA ALA A 117 9.28 13.05 -1.22
C ALA A 117 10.06 11.80 -0.75
N CYS A 118 10.27 10.82 -1.64
CA CYS A 118 11.13 9.66 -1.37
C CYS A 118 12.56 10.09 -1.04
N GLY A 119 13.14 11.02 -1.82
CA GLY A 119 14.45 11.58 -1.56
C GLY A 119 14.55 12.36 -0.23
N GLN A 120 13.43 12.86 0.29
CA GLN A 120 13.35 13.53 1.60
C GLN A 120 13.10 12.55 2.76
N GLY A 121 13.01 11.24 2.51
CA GLY A 121 12.80 10.22 3.53
C GLY A 121 11.35 10.15 4.00
N ILE A 122 10.37 10.24 3.09
CA ILE A 122 8.94 10.08 3.41
C ILE A 122 8.65 8.70 3.97
N PHE A 123 9.31 7.66 3.47
CA PHE A 123 9.26 6.33 4.04
C PHE A 123 10.41 6.15 5.04
N CYS A 124 10.11 5.51 6.16
CA CYS A 124 11.03 5.31 7.27
C CYS A 124 11.04 3.84 7.73
N ASN A 125 11.91 3.50 8.65
CA ASN A 125 11.92 2.18 9.24
C ASN A 125 10.62 1.91 9.98
N LEU A 126 10.17 0.65 9.96
CA LEU A 126 8.94 0.23 10.62
C LEU A 126 9.00 0.56 12.11
N GLY A 127 7.96 1.21 12.61
CA GLY A 127 7.85 1.67 13.99
C GLY A 127 8.43 3.05 14.27
N ASP A 128 9.11 3.67 13.29
CA ASP A 128 9.56 5.06 13.38
C ASP A 128 8.53 6.05 12.79
N GLY A 129 7.51 5.52 12.12
CA GLY A 129 6.44 6.26 11.49
C GLY A 129 5.13 6.27 12.29
N ASP A 130 4.01 6.50 11.61
CA ASP A 130 2.68 6.58 12.22
C ASP A 130 1.75 5.41 11.88
N VAL A 131 2.22 4.37 11.17
CA VAL A 131 1.45 3.16 10.95
C VAL A 131 1.40 2.31 12.22
N ASP A 132 0.19 1.98 12.69
CA ASP A 132 0.00 1.12 13.87
C ASP A 132 0.18 -0.37 13.52
N PHE A 133 1.44 -0.83 13.43
CA PHE A 133 1.76 -2.23 13.14
C PHE A 133 1.29 -3.23 14.21
N PRO A 134 1.25 -2.90 15.51
CA PRO A 134 0.56 -3.73 16.50
C PRO A 134 -0.92 -3.98 16.12
N ALA A 135 -1.66 -2.95 15.71
CA ALA A 135 -3.05 -3.12 15.27
C ALA A 135 -3.15 -3.89 13.94
N VAL A 136 -2.25 -3.61 12.98
CA VAL A 136 -2.14 -4.40 11.73
C VAL A 136 -1.94 -5.88 12.07
N ARG A 137 -0.98 -6.21 12.93
CA ARG A 137 -0.74 -7.59 13.38
C ARG A 137 -1.97 -8.22 14.00
N GLN A 138 -2.65 -7.52 14.89
CA GLN A 138 -3.85 -8.05 15.55
C GLN A 138 -4.95 -8.38 14.54
N LEU A 139 -5.19 -7.50 13.56
CA LEU A 139 -6.15 -7.76 12.49
C LEU A 139 -5.81 -8.99 11.65
N LEU A 140 -4.53 -9.19 11.33
CA LEU A 140 -4.08 -10.38 10.58
C LEU A 140 -4.34 -11.66 11.38
N LEU A 141 -4.06 -11.65 12.69
CA LEU A 141 -4.30 -12.79 13.57
C LEU A 141 -5.81 -13.09 13.75
N ASP A 142 -6.61 -12.05 14.01
CA ASP A 142 -8.06 -12.18 14.25
C ASP A 142 -8.81 -12.73 13.03
N ASN A 143 -8.21 -12.61 11.84
CA ASN A 143 -8.78 -13.06 10.57
C ASN A 143 -8.05 -14.25 9.93
N ASP A 144 -7.21 -14.95 10.68
CA ASP A 144 -6.45 -16.11 10.21
C ASP A 144 -5.73 -15.85 8.86
N PHE A 145 -5.17 -14.64 8.70
CA PHE A 145 -4.52 -14.25 7.46
C PHE A 145 -3.33 -15.18 7.15
N ASN A 146 -3.34 -15.77 5.97
CA ASN A 146 -2.34 -16.75 5.52
C ASN A 146 -1.66 -16.30 4.20
N GLY A 147 -1.49 -15.01 4.01
CA GLY A 147 -0.75 -14.41 2.89
C GLY A 147 0.68 -14.06 3.27
N TRP A 148 1.42 -13.55 2.30
CA TRP A 148 2.76 -13.03 2.52
C TRP A 148 2.71 -11.56 2.97
N CYS A 149 3.60 -11.22 3.90
CA CYS A 149 3.86 -9.84 4.30
C CYS A 149 5.34 -9.54 4.00
N THR A 150 5.58 -8.63 3.08
CA THR A 150 6.92 -8.20 2.68
C THR A 150 7.20 -6.81 3.26
N VAL A 151 8.33 -6.64 3.90
CA VAL A 151 8.81 -5.29 4.25
C VAL A 151 9.32 -4.61 2.98
N GLU A 152 8.82 -3.44 2.70
CA GLU A 152 9.23 -2.63 1.57
C GLU A 152 9.60 -1.21 2.04
N GLN A 153 10.68 -0.68 1.50
CA GLN A 153 11.13 0.66 1.82
C GLN A 153 11.77 1.30 0.59
N ASP A 154 11.12 2.35 0.09
CA ASP A 154 11.69 3.18 -0.96
C ASP A 154 12.72 4.13 -0.36
N CYS A 155 13.89 4.16 -0.94
CA CYS A 155 14.97 5.07 -0.54
C CYS A 155 15.67 5.65 -1.77
N ASP A 156 16.37 6.76 -1.56
CA ASP A 156 17.26 7.30 -2.57
C ASP A 156 18.48 6.37 -2.72
N PRO A 157 18.72 5.79 -3.91
CA PRO A 157 19.86 4.90 -4.12
C PRO A 157 21.22 5.61 -4.02
N GLU A 158 21.24 6.94 -4.13
CA GLU A 158 22.44 7.77 -3.97
C GLU A 158 22.56 8.36 -2.54
N GLY A 159 21.58 8.05 -1.67
CA GLY A 159 21.56 8.50 -0.28
C GLY A 159 22.53 7.73 0.62
N ASP A 160 22.71 8.23 1.84
CA ASP A 160 23.60 7.65 2.86
C ASP A 160 22.98 6.46 3.63
N THR A 161 21.81 5.95 3.22
CA THR A 161 21.13 4.82 3.89
C THR A 161 21.76 3.48 3.53
N SER A 162 21.71 2.54 4.49
CA SER A 162 22.17 1.16 4.30
C SER A 162 20.94 0.23 4.22
N PRO A 163 20.50 -0.22 3.04
CA PRO A 163 19.33 -1.08 2.93
C PRO A 163 19.40 -2.36 3.77
N ILE A 164 20.60 -2.90 3.97
CA ILE A 164 20.80 -4.10 4.81
C ILE A 164 20.62 -3.79 6.30
N ASP A 165 21.00 -2.59 6.74
CA ASP A 165 20.83 -2.21 8.14
C ASP A 165 19.39 -1.81 8.42
N ASP A 166 18.71 -1.14 7.48
CA ASP A 166 17.28 -0.88 7.53
C ASP A 166 16.47 -2.19 7.58
N ALA A 167 16.82 -3.18 6.75
CA ALA A 167 16.18 -4.50 6.78
C ALA A 167 16.34 -5.20 8.14
N LYS A 168 17.50 -5.06 8.80
CA LYS A 168 17.73 -5.60 10.15
C LYS A 168 16.90 -4.87 11.21
N LEU A 169 16.82 -3.53 11.13
CA LEU A 169 16.01 -2.71 12.03
C LEU A 169 14.53 -3.08 11.91
N ASN A 170 14.03 -3.12 10.69
CA ASN A 170 12.65 -3.50 10.39
C ASN A 170 12.30 -4.90 10.92
N ARG A 171 13.19 -5.88 10.71
CA ARG A 171 13.02 -7.23 11.25
C ARG A 171 12.99 -7.24 12.78
N ASN A 172 13.91 -6.54 13.43
CA ASN A 172 13.99 -6.47 14.89
C ASN A 172 12.71 -5.86 15.47
N TYR A 173 12.21 -4.79 14.84
CA TYR A 173 10.95 -4.18 15.24
C TYR A 173 9.79 -5.17 15.13
N LEU A 174 9.61 -5.83 13.98
CA LEU A 174 8.54 -6.82 13.78
C LEU A 174 8.62 -7.95 14.82
N GLN A 175 9.82 -8.49 15.09
CA GLN A 175 10.00 -9.49 16.14
C GLN A 175 9.61 -8.95 17.52
N SER A 176 9.91 -7.68 17.82
CA SER A 176 9.58 -7.08 19.13
C SER A 176 8.08 -6.95 19.38
N ILE A 177 7.29 -6.84 18.32
CA ILE A 177 5.82 -6.78 18.39
C ILE A 177 5.15 -8.14 18.12
N GLY A 178 5.93 -9.18 17.90
CA GLY A 178 5.49 -10.58 17.89
C GLY A 178 5.16 -11.16 16.50
N PHE A 179 5.67 -10.55 15.41
CA PHE A 179 5.70 -11.17 14.07
C PHE A 179 6.77 -12.25 13.99
#